data_b23d9e2c21439d58c3f5075f6379cac3
#
_entry.id   b23d9e2c21439d58c3f5075f6379cac3
#
_cell.length_a   1.000
_cell.length_b   1.000
_cell.length_c   1.000
_cell.angle_alpha   90.00
_cell.angle_beta   90.00
_cell.angle_gamma   90.00
#
_symmetry.space_group_name_H-M   'P 1'
#
loop_
_entity.id
_entity.type
_entity.pdbx_description
1 polymer ?
#
loop_
_entity_poly.entity_id
_entity_poly.type
_entity_poly.pdbx_seq_one_letter_code
_entity_poly.pdbx_strand_id
1 'polypeptide(L)'
;SLEAVTPQEYKQGGKGLQIDVGFHETPFGLALIGASSRGICWLSFITSPEQREVEMARLQAHWEHSTLSHNEDKTQSLVDKIFAK
;
A
#
# COMPACT_ATOMS: atom_id res chain seq x y z
N SER A 1 3.05 17.21 -1.90
CA SER A 1 2.46 16.09 -2.62
C SER A 1 3.03 14.78 -2.11
N LEU A 2 2.18 13.82 -1.95
CA LEU A 2 2.58 12.49 -1.50
C LEU A 2 2.69 11.50 -2.68
N GLU A 3 3.07 12.00 -3.84
CA GLU A 3 3.21 11.15 -5.01
C GLU A 3 4.33 10.14 -4.80
N ALA A 4 3.94 8.90 -4.54
CA ALA A 4 4.86 7.79 -4.34
C ALA A 4 5.30 7.15 -5.65
N VAL A 5 4.68 7.56 -6.76
CA VAL A 5 4.88 6.95 -8.09
C VAL A 5 4.93 8.07 -9.12
N THR A 6 5.85 7.98 -10.06
CA THR A 6 5.90 8.95 -11.15
C THR A 6 4.76 8.71 -12.15
N PRO A 7 4.36 9.74 -12.95
CA PRO A 7 3.33 9.52 -13.97
C PRO A 7 3.65 8.40 -14.94
N GLN A 8 4.92 8.23 -15.28
CA GLN A 8 5.32 7.16 -16.20
C GLN A 8 5.16 5.79 -15.56
N GLU A 9 5.57 5.64 -14.30
CA GLU A 9 5.40 4.40 -13.55
C GLU A 9 3.92 4.05 -13.43
N TYR A 10 3.08 5.03 -13.18
CA TYR A 10 1.64 4.85 -13.09
C TYR A 10 1.07 4.31 -14.41
N LYS A 11 1.46 4.93 -15.53
CA LYS A 11 0.98 4.51 -16.86
C LYS A 11 1.40 3.09 -17.20
N GLN A 12 2.51 2.62 -16.66
CA GLN A 12 3.03 1.28 -16.92
C GLN A 12 2.53 0.25 -15.91
N GLY A 13 1.52 0.59 -15.08
CA GLY A 13 0.98 -0.32 -14.08
C GLY A 13 2.01 -0.67 -13.01
N GLY A 14 2.95 0.24 -12.75
CA GLY A 14 3.99 0.02 -11.75
C GLY A 14 5.16 -0.81 -12.21
N LYS A 15 5.38 -0.96 -13.50
CA LYS A 15 6.48 -1.75 -14.05
C LYS A 15 7.82 -1.29 -13.47
N GLY A 16 8.57 -2.24 -12.91
CA GLY A 16 9.85 -1.96 -12.27
C GLY A 16 9.72 -1.38 -10.87
N LEU A 17 8.50 -1.15 -10.39
CA LEU A 17 8.25 -0.60 -9.06
C LEU A 17 8.14 -1.72 -8.04
N GLN A 18 8.81 -1.56 -6.91
CA GLN A 18 8.62 -2.45 -5.77
C GLN A 18 7.68 -1.78 -4.77
N ILE A 19 6.65 -2.51 -4.38
CA ILE A 19 5.67 -2.03 -3.41
C ILE A 19 5.70 -2.95 -2.20
N ASP A 20 5.99 -2.38 -1.04
CA ASP A 20 5.92 -3.10 0.23
C ASP A 20 4.50 -2.98 0.77
N VAL A 21 3.94 -4.10 1.22
CA VAL A 21 2.56 -4.14 1.70
C VAL A 21 2.48 -4.67 3.11
N GLY A 22 1.47 -4.21 3.85
CA GLY A 22 1.19 -4.70 5.18
C GLY A 22 -0.20 -4.30 5.63
N PHE A 23 -0.76 -5.07 6.57
CA PHE A 23 -2.03 -4.75 7.23
C PHE A 23 -1.71 -4.17 8.60
N HIS A 24 -2.34 -3.04 8.93
CA HIS A 24 -2.04 -2.32 10.17
C HIS A 24 -3.30 -1.73 10.81
N GLU A 25 -3.37 -1.82 12.12
CA GLU A 25 -4.41 -1.13 12.85
C GLU A 25 -4.16 0.37 12.85
N THR A 26 -5.21 1.13 12.62
CA THR A 26 -5.17 2.59 12.67
C THR A 26 -6.29 3.10 13.56
N PRO A 27 -6.31 4.40 13.93
CA PRO A 27 -7.44 4.97 14.67
C PRO A 27 -8.77 4.82 13.95
N PHE A 28 -8.75 4.57 12.64
CA PHE A 28 -9.97 4.44 11.83
C PHE A 28 -10.26 3.00 11.43
N GLY A 29 -9.51 2.03 11.96
CA GLY A 29 -9.70 0.61 11.69
C GLY A 29 -8.50 -0.03 11.03
N LEU A 30 -8.66 -1.30 10.66
CA LEU A 30 -7.59 -2.06 9.99
C LEU A 30 -7.45 -1.58 8.56
N ALA A 31 -6.22 -1.33 8.14
CA ALA A 31 -5.94 -0.82 6.81
C ALA A 31 -4.89 -1.67 6.09
N LEU A 32 -5.05 -1.79 4.77
CA LEU A 32 -4.02 -2.31 3.89
C LEU A 32 -3.21 -1.13 3.36
N ILE A 33 -1.91 -1.19 3.61
CA ILE A 33 -0.98 -0.14 3.20
C ILE A 33 -0.05 -0.70 2.15
N GLY A 34 0.12 0.04 1.04
CA GLY A 34 1.14 -0.23 0.06
C GLY A 34 2.07 0.97 -0.03
N ALA A 35 3.38 0.71 -0.10
CA ALA A 35 4.37 1.78 -0.11
C ALA A 35 5.49 1.50 -1.10
N SER A 36 5.81 2.52 -1.89
CA SER A 36 7.01 2.52 -2.73
C SER A 36 8.16 3.16 -1.94
N SER A 37 9.33 3.25 -2.58
CA SER A 37 10.47 3.94 -1.97
C SER A 37 10.21 5.42 -1.68
N ARG A 38 9.19 6.00 -2.30
CA ARG A 38 8.86 7.42 -2.15
C ARG A 38 7.75 7.67 -1.13
N GLY A 39 7.05 6.63 -0.69
CA GLY A 39 5.99 6.76 0.29
C GLY A 39 4.79 5.90 -0.05
N ILE A 40 3.66 6.22 0.57
CA ILE A 40 2.45 5.42 0.43
C ILE A 40 1.84 5.61 -0.96
N CYS A 41 1.56 4.49 -1.64
CA CYS A 41 0.89 4.48 -2.93
C CYS A 41 -0.46 3.76 -2.89
N TRP A 42 -0.83 3.17 -1.75
CA TRP A 42 -2.12 2.51 -1.56
C TRP A 42 -2.53 2.56 -0.11
N LEU A 43 -3.79 2.87 0.13
CA LEU A 43 -4.38 2.78 1.46
C LEU A 43 -5.85 2.43 1.30
N SER A 44 -6.27 1.30 1.89
CA SER A 44 -7.68 0.92 1.91
C SER A 44 -8.00 0.29 3.25
N PHE A 45 -9.26 0.43 3.68
CA PHE A 45 -9.69 -0.10 4.97
C PHE A 45 -10.34 -1.46 4.79
N ILE A 46 -10.11 -2.32 5.77
CA ILE A 46 -10.58 -3.70 5.79
C ILE A 46 -11.75 -3.76 6.78
N THR A 47 -12.94 -3.97 6.26
CA THR A 47 -14.16 -3.93 7.07
C THR A 47 -14.65 -5.31 7.50
N SER A 48 -14.08 -6.37 6.92
CA SER A 48 -14.40 -7.75 7.28
C SER A 48 -13.22 -8.65 6.92
N PRO A 49 -13.12 -9.87 7.48
CA PRO A 49 -12.02 -10.78 7.14
C PRO A 49 -11.90 -11.08 5.65
N GLU A 50 -13.04 -11.16 4.96
CA GLU A 50 -13.06 -11.44 3.52
C GLU A 50 -12.47 -10.30 2.71
N GLN A 51 -12.52 -9.07 3.22
CA GLN A 51 -12.01 -7.89 2.53
C GLN A 51 -10.49 -7.90 2.40
N ARG A 52 -9.78 -8.67 3.21
CA ARG A 52 -8.32 -8.76 3.09
C ARG A 52 -7.91 -9.22 1.70
N GLU A 53 -8.51 -10.31 1.22
CA GLU A 53 -8.20 -10.84 -0.10
C GLU A 53 -8.69 -9.93 -1.21
N VAL A 54 -9.88 -9.36 -1.03
CA VAL A 54 -10.46 -8.46 -2.02
C VAL A 54 -9.57 -7.23 -2.21
N GLU A 55 -9.15 -6.59 -1.13
CA GLU A 55 -8.34 -5.38 -1.23
C GLU A 55 -6.93 -5.68 -1.72
N MET A 56 -6.37 -6.82 -1.35
CA MET A 56 -5.07 -7.24 -1.87
C MET A 56 -5.15 -7.45 -3.39
N ALA A 57 -6.22 -8.10 -3.85
CA ALA A 57 -6.43 -8.32 -5.30
C ALA A 57 -6.59 -6.99 -6.04
N ARG A 58 -7.30 -6.02 -5.44
CA ARG A 58 -7.46 -4.70 -6.03
C ARG A 58 -6.12 -3.98 -6.15
N LEU A 59 -5.29 -4.07 -5.11
CA LEU A 59 -3.96 -3.48 -5.13
C LEU A 59 -3.11 -4.12 -6.23
N GLN A 60 -3.12 -5.45 -6.32
CA GLN A 60 -2.38 -6.17 -7.34
C GLN A 60 -2.84 -5.80 -8.76
N ALA A 61 -4.14 -5.64 -8.95
CA ALA A 61 -4.68 -5.25 -10.26
C ALA A 61 -4.30 -3.82 -10.62
N HIS A 62 -4.31 -2.92 -9.64
CA HIS A 62 -3.95 -1.52 -9.86
C HIS A 62 -2.48 -1.38 -10.23
N TRP A 63 -1.59 -2.15 -9.60
CA TRP A 63 -0.16 -2.14 -9.84
C TRP A 63 0.30 -3.48 -10.42
N GLU A 64 -0.38 -3.93 -11.49
CA GLU A 64 -0.23 -5.30 -12.02
C GLU A 64 1.18 -5.66 -12.45
N HIS A 65 1.99 -4.68 -12.82
CA HIS A 65 3.36 -4.92 -13.28
C HIS A 65 4.41 -4.62 -12.20
N SER A 66 3.97 -4.32 -10.98
CA SER A 66 4.88 -4.09 -9.87
C SER A 66 5.26 -5.41 -9.20
N THR A 67 6.31 -5.36 -8.37
CA THR A 67 6.67 -6.46 -7.49
C THR A 67 6.14 -6.13 -6.09
N LEU A 68 5.27 -7.00 -5.57
CA LEU A 68 4.73 -6.84 -4.22
C LEU A 68 5.57 -7.63 -3.23
N SER A 69 5.87 -7.02 -2.10
CA SER A 69 6.66 -7.65 -1.05
C SER A 69 5.96 -7.39 0.29
N HIS A 70 5.75 -8.44 1.06
CA HIS A 70 5.17 -8.29 2.40
C HIS A 70 6.25 -7.80 3.35
N ASN A 71 6.13 -6.55 3.79
CA ASN A 71 7.11 -5.92 4.67
C ASN A 71 6.37 -5.02 5.67
N GLU A 72 5.87 -5.66 6.72
CA GLU A 72 5.07 -4.97 7.71
C GLU A 72 5.88 -3.97 8.55
N ASP A 73 7.17 -4.22 8.73
CA ASP A 73 8.03 -3.29 9.48
C ASP A 73 8.12 -1.94 8.79
N LYS A 74 8.31 -1.96 7.48
CA LYS A 74 8.40 -0.72 6.70
C LYS A 74 7.06 0.00 6.65
N THR A 75 5.99 -0.72 6.40
CA THR A 75 4.66 -0.11 6.34
C THR A 75 4.21 0.36 7.70
N GLN A 76 4.57 -0.34 8.79
CA GLN A 76 4.27 0.11 10.15
C GLN A 76 4.94 1.46 10.45
N SER A 77 6.18 1.61 10.03
CA SER A 77 6.90 2.87 10.21
C SER A 77 6.16 4.05 9.56
N LEU A 78 5.59 3.81 8.37
CA LEU A 78 4.82 4.83 7.67
C LEU A 78 3.48 5.12 8.35
N VAL A 79 2.81 4.07 8.82
CA VAL A 79 1.56 4.23 9.59
C VAL A 79 1.81 5.05 10.84
N ASP A 80 2.91 4.79 11.54
CA ASP A 80 3.26 5.53 12.74
C ASP A 80 3.45 7.02 12.45
N LYS A 81 4.03 7.35 11.31
CA LYS A 81 4.21 8.75 10.90
C LYS A 81 2.88 9.44 10.56
N ILE A 82 1.98 8.71 9.91
CA ILE A 82 0.69 9.27 9.50
C ILE A 82 -0.23 9.47 10.70
N PHE A 83 -0.27 8.51 11.59
CA PHE A 83 -1.19 8.50 12.73
C PHE A 83 -0.45 8.76 14.05
N ALA A 84 0.69 9.41 14.00
CA ALA A 84 1.45 9.77 15.20
C ALA A 84 0.59 10.62 16.13
N LYS A 85 0.72 10.34 17.41
CA LYS A 85 -0.02 11.06 18.44
C LYS A 85 0.80 12.20 19.01
#